data_e0c7f4123eef8f31d026ea5d8dc78fce
#
_entry.id   e0c7f4123eef8f31d026ea5d8dc78fce
#
_cell.length_a   1.000
_cell.length_b   1.000
_cell.length_c   1.000
_cell.angle_alpha   90.00
_cell.angle_beta   90.00
_cell.angle_gamma   90.00
#
_symmetry.space_group_name_H-M   'P 1'
#
loop_
_entity.id
_entity.type
_entity.pdbx_description
1 polymer ?
#
loop_
_entity_poly.entity_id
_entity_poly.type
_entity_poly.pdbx_seq_one_letter_code
_entity_poly.pdbx_strand_id
1 'polypeptide(L)'
;MLHRNGSHDKLSPRDIISGREEIVLDVAIKRWLGSFAPAPVGVNGREKLYGALGALLGLFCTEWVGRHALGDASPWFIAPMGASAVLLFAAPASPLAQPWSLMAGNVVSALIGVFCAQFIPLPGVAAAAAVALAIGAMFSLRCLHPPSGAVALTAVLGGPSVASLGYGFALWPVALNSLILLCIAVVFNGALKRNYPRRHADTAAGHSTRDPAPSARLGFSLGDLDEALNQRGELLDISKEDLEEIVLAAELRASVRRFGDVRCADVMSRDVVSVRAQDPLDYAVRLFDKHRLQALPVMDSAGRYAGMIAQGDVLARRNRLATVATDATGVPDLLVADCMRSEVPFATPGLPVIELARPMSDSLHCVPVLDESRDLVGLVTQSDLVAALYQMAVSASSQADGPEPRKLAA
;
A
#
# COMPACT_ATOMS: atom_id res chain seq x y z
N MET A 1 -49.29 66.27 15.91
CA MET A 1 -49.88 64.95 16.18
C MET A 1 -49.70 64.07 14.96
N LEU A 2 -48.74 63.16 14.94
CA LEU A 2 -48.48 62.20 13.88
C LEU A 2 -48.46 60.80 14.52
N HIS A 3 -49.53 60.06 14.36
CA HIS A 3 -49.62 58.66 14.73
C HIS A 3 -48.84 57.82 13.71
N ARG A 4 -47.80 57.14 14.16
CA ARG A 4 -47.05 56.11 13.40
C ARG A 4 -47.54 54.74 13.86
N ASN A 5 -48.46 54.14 13.10
CA ASN A 5 -48.87 52.74 13.26
C ASN A 5 -47.73 51.87 12.76
N GLY A 6 -47.04 51.21 13.66
CA GLY A 6 -46.12 50.12 13.35
C GLY A 6 -46.88 48.77 13.48
N SER A 7 -47.32 48.21 12.40
CA SER A 7 -47.80 46.82 12.37
C SER A 7 -46.60 45.90 12.46
N HIS A 8 -46.36 45.35 13.64
CA HIS A 8 -45.50 44.18 13.81
C HIS A 8 -46.25 42.94 13.31
N ASP A 9 -45.98 42.58 12.09
CA ASP A 9 -46.40 41.28 11.55
C ASP A 9 -45.62 40.19 12.32
N LYS A 10 -46.24 39.59 13.33
CA LYS A 10 -45.75 38.43 14.04
C LYS A 10 -46.01 37.19 13.14
N LEU A 11 -44.95 36.71 12.49
CA LEU A 11 -44.99 35.41 11.80
C LEU A 11 -45.57 34.34 12.74
N SER A 12 -46.53 33.59 12.24
CA SER A 12 -47.21 32.52 13.00
C SER A 12 -46.17 31.39 13.29
N PRO A 13 -46.29 30.69 14.43
CA PRO A 13 -45.44 29.52 14.68
C PRO A 13 -45.47 28.46 13.56
N ARG A 14 -46.57 28.40 12.79
CA ARG A 14 -46.70 27.51 11.63
C ARG A 14 -45.84 27.94 10.45
N ASP A 15 -45.65 29.25 10.22
CA ASP A 15 -44.86 29.77 9.11
C ASP A 15 -43.34 29.59 9.40
N ILE A 16 -42.97 29.63 10.69
CA ILE A 16 -41.57 29.35 11.11
C ILE A 16 -41.25 27.86 10.99
N ILE A 17 -42.18 26.97 11.25
CA ILE A 17 -41.98 25.52 11.14
C ILE A 17 -41.93 25.10 9.67
N SER A 18 -42.84 25.59 8.82
CA SER A 18 -42.85 25.28 7.39
C SER A 18 -41.58 25.78 6.67
N GLY A 19 -41.11 26.98 6.99
CA GLY A 19 -39.86 27.53 6.43
C GLY A 19 -38.60 26.75 6.86
N ARG A 20 -38.58 26.16 8.07
CA ARG A 20 -37.50 25.27 8.50
C ARG A 20 -37.51 23.94 7.78
N GLU A 21 -38.68 23.34 7.54
CA GLU A 21 -38.80 22.08 6.81
C GLU A 21 -38.37 22.25 5.34
N GLU A 22 -38.79 23.35 4.68
CA GLU A 22 -38.36 23.65 3.30
C GLU A 22 -36.84 23.85 3.19
N ILE A 23 -36.23 24.57 4.14
CA ILE A 23 -34.76 24.78 4.15
C ILE A 23 -34.02 23.45 4.38
N VAL A 24 -34.51 22.60 5.27
CA VAL A 24 -33.91 21.28 5.54
C VAL A 24 -34.03 20.37 4.31
N LEU A 25 -35.17 20.39 3.64
CA LEU A 25 -35.40 19.60 2.42
C LEU A 25 -34.54 20.10 1.26
N ASP A 26 -34.39 21.41 1.05
CA ASP A 26 -33.57 21.99 0.01
C ASP A 26 -32.05 21.65 0.25
N VAL A 27 -31.60 21.73 1.50
CA VAL A 27 -30.25 21.33 1.88
C VAL A 27 -30.01 19.83 1.67
N ALA A 28 -30.98 18.99 2.01
CA ALA A 28 -30.93 17.54 1.80
C ALA A 28 -30.86 17.19 0.31
N ILE A 29 -31.70 17.82 -0.50
CA ILE A 29 -31.71 17.63 -1.96
C ILE A 29 -30.43 18.12 -2.59
N LYS A 30 -29.91 19.28 -2.21
CA LYS A 30 -28.62 19.79 -2.72
C LYS A 30 -27.45 18.88 -2.34
N ARG A 31 -27.46 18.34 -1.11
CA ARG A 31 -26.45 17.37 -0.67
C ARG A 31 -26.56 16.06 -1.46
N TRP A 32 -27.79 15.57 -1.66
CA TRP A 32 -28.03 14.37 -2.46
C TRP A 32 -27.64 14.58 -3.92
N LEU A 33 -28.02 15.69 -4.56
CA LEU A 33 -27.58 16.04 -5.91
C LEU A 33 -26.06 16.21 -5.99
N GLY A 34 -25.45 16.77 -4.95
CA GLY A 34 -23.98 16.88 -4.83
C GLY A 34 -23.25 15.54 -4.83
N SER A 35 -23.93 14.46 -4.39
CA SER A 35 -23.36 13.11 -4.43
C SER A 35 -23.21 12.53 -5.86
N PHE A 36 -23.88 13.11 -6.86
CA PHE A 36 -23.71 12.75 -8.27
C PHE A 36 -22.51 13.47 -8.93
N ALA A 37 -21.94 14.48 -8.27
CA ALA A 37 -20.74 15.14 -8.79
C ALA A 37 -19.52 14.22 -8.65
N PRO A 38 -18.61 14.19 -9.65
CA PRO A 38 -17.43 13.36 -9.57
C PRO A 38 -16.52 13.83 -8.43
N ALA A 39 -16.06 12.87 -7.61
CA ALA A 39 -15.03 13.14 -6.61
C ALA A 39 -13.71 13.52 -7.32
N PRO A 40 -12.91 14.44 -6.74
CA PRO A 40 -11.62 14.78 -7.30
C PRO A 40 -10.70 13.54 -7.27
N VAL A 41 -10.23 13.12 -8.44
CA VAL A 41 -9.29 12.01 -8.58
C VAL A 41 -7.88 12.56 -8.51
N GLY A 42 -7.15 12.26 -7.44
CA GLY A 42 -5.77 12.71 -7.19
C GLY A 42 -4.69 12.00 -8.02
N VAL A 43 -5.01 11.61 -9.27
CA VAL A 43 -4.08 10.89 -10.15
C VAL A 43 -3.26 11.86 -11.00
N ASN A 44 -1.94 11.70 -10.97
CA ASN A 44 -1.00 12.50 -11.78
C ASN A 44 -1.24 12.33 -13.29
N GLY A 45 -0.95 13.39 -14.07
CA GLY A 45 -1.10 13.35 -15.52
C GLY A 45 -0.29 12.23 -16.20
N ARG A 46 0.87 11.88 -15.66
CA ARG A 46 1.70 10.75 -16.14
C ARG A 46 0.98 9.41 -15.97
N GLU A 47 0.33 9.19 -14.84
CA GLU A 47 -0.43 7.96 -14.57
C GLU A 47 -1.62 7.80 -15.53
N LYS A 48 -2.32 8.90 -15.82
CA LYS A 48 -3.39 8.90 -16.83
C LYS A 48 -2.89 8.52 -18.22
N LEU A 49 -1.73 9.06 -18.61
CA LEU A 49 -1.09 8.75 -19.89
C LEU A 49 -0.64 7.29 -19.94
N TYR A 50 -0.02 6.79 -18.87
CA TYR A 50 0.43 5.38 -18.79
C TYR A 50 -0.75 4.41 -18.85
N GLY A 51 -1.86 4.71 -18.17
CA GLY A 51 -3.08 3.89 -18.26
C GLY A 51 -3.61 3.81 -19.69
N ALA A 52 -3.68 4.95 -20.38
CA ALA A 52 -4.15 5.03 -21.78
C ALA A 52 -3.22 4.29 -22.74
N LEU A 53 -1.90 4.51 -22.64
CA LEU A 53 -0.91 3.84 -23.49
C LEU A 53 -0.83 2.34 -23.23
N GLY A 54 -0.92 1.92 -21.97
CA GLY A 54 -0.95 0.52 -21.61
C GLY A 54 -2.16 -0.21 -22.18
N ALA A 55 -3.35 0.39 -22.05
CA ALA A 55 -4.57 -0.16 -22.63
C ALA A 55 -4.51 -0.24 -24.16
N LEU A 56 -4.01 0.81 -24.82
CA LEU A 56 -3.81 0.81 -26.28
C LEU A 56 -2.87 -0.33 -26.71
N LEU A 57 -1.71 -0.43 -26.08
CA LEU A 57 -0.72 -1.47 -26.38
C LEU A 57 -1.27 -2.87 -26.12
N GLY A 58 -1.90 -3.06 -24.94
CA GLY A 58 -2.46 -4.34 -24.53
C GLY A 58 -3.52 -4.84 -25.51
N LEU A 59 -4.47 -3.98 -25.86
CA LEU A 59 -5.54 -4.35 -26.81
C LEU A 59 -5.03 -4.54 -28.22
N PHE A 60 -4.12 -3.68 -28.69
CA PHE A 60 -3.51 -3.82 -30.02
C PHE A 60 -2.76 -5.14 -30.16
N CYS A 61 -1.92 -5.51 -29.18
CA CYS A 61 -1.18 -6.76 -29.22
C CYS A 61 -2.11 -7.98 -29.13
N THR A 62 -3.17 -7.90 -28.29
CA THR A 62 -4.15 -8.98 -28.18
C THR A 62 -4.86 -9.22 -29.50
N GLU A 63 -5.27 -8.16 -30.18
CA GLU A 63 -5.91 -8.22 -31.48
C GLU A 63 -4.93 -8.73 -32.55
N TRP A 64 -3.70 -8.20 -32.60
CA TRP A 64 -2.69 -8.56 -33.58
C TRP A 64 -2.29 -10.05 -33.46
N VAL A 65 -2.04 -10.54 -32.26
CA VAL A 65 -1.71 -11.96 -32.02
C VAL A 65 -2.89 -12.85 -32.38
N GLY A 66 -4.09 -12.44 -31.94
CA GLY A 66 -5.32 -13.15 -32.26
C GLY A 66 -5.47 -13.34 -33.77
N ARG A 67 -5.45 -12.28 -34.55
CA ARG A 67 -5.63 -12.30 -36.00
C ARG A 67 -4.58 -13.14 -36.72
N HIS A 68 -3.32 -13.06 -36.34
CA HIS A 68 -2.23 -13.81 -36.96
C HIS A 68 -2.22 -15.30 -36.59
N ALA A 69 -2.66 -15.64 -35.40
CA ALA A 69 -2.68 -17.00 -34.92
C ALA A 69 -3.84 -17.82 -35.53
N LEU A 70 -4.93 -17.19 -35.95
CA LEU A 70 -6.19 -17.90 -36.15
C LEU A 70 -6.97 -17.49 -37.42
N GLY A 71 -6.49 -16.49 -38.18
CA GLY A 71 -7.12 -16.06 -39.44
C GLY A 71 -8.38 -15.21 -39.24
N ASP A 72 -8.94 -14.67 -40.32
CA ASP A 72 -9.95 -13.61 -40.31
C ASP A 72 -11.38 -14.03 -39.89
N ALA A 73 -11.62 -15.31 -39.62
CA ALA A 73 -12.99 -15.86 -39.48
C ALA A 73 -13.49 -16.04 -38.04
N SER A 74 -12.73 -15.65 -37.03
CA SER A 74 -13.03 -15.99 -35.65
C SER A 74 -13.31 -14.76 -34.76
N PRO A 75 -14.14 -14.83 -33.71
CA PRO A 75 -14.44 -13.71 -32.80
C PRO A 75 -13.26 -13.45 -31.83
N TRP A 76 -12.17 -12.88 -32.39
CA TRP A 76 -10.93 -12.64 -31.69
C TRP A 76 -11.04 -11.68 -30.55
N PHE A 77 -11.68 -10.55 -30.86
CA PHE A 77 -11.73 -9.37 -30.01
C PHE A 77 -13.09 -9.35 -29.34
N ILE A 78 -13.12 -9.76 -28.09
CA ILE A 78 -14.33 -9.66 -27.29
C ILE A 78 -14.31 -8.33 -26.52
N ALA A 79 -15.40 -7.58 -26.63
CA ALA A 79 -15.56 -6.26 -25.98
C ALA A 79 -15.19 -6.23 -24.48
N PRO A 80 -15.43 -7.28 -23.68
CA PRO A 80 -14.99 -7.35 -22.28
C PRO A 80 -13.49 -7.15 -22.06
N MET A 81 -12.64 -7.45 -23.03
CA MET A 81 -11.18 -7.22 -22.90
C MET A 81 -10.83 -5.75 -22.78
N GLY A 82 -11.64 -4.85 -23.35
CA GLY A 82 -11.48 -3.42 -23.16
C GLY A 82 -11.62 -3.00 -21.70
N ALA A 83 -12.64 -3.51 -21.02
CA ALA A 83 -12.85 -3.25 -19.59
C ALA A 83 -11.74 -3.87 -18.72
N SER A 84 -11.26 -5.08 -19.07
CA SER A 84 -10.11 -5.70 -18.41
C SER A 84 -8.84 -4.86 -18.58
N ALA A 85 -8.61 -4.28 -19.77
CA ALA A 85 -7.46 -3.39 -20.01
C ALA A 85 -7.52 -2.14 -19.13
N VAL A 86 -8.69 -1.54 -18.91
CA VAL A 86 -8.85 -0.40 -18.00
C VAL A 86 -8.36 -0.77 -16.60
N LEU A 87 -8.79 -1.91 -16.04
CA LEU A 87 -8.35 -2.35 -14.72
C LEU A 87 -6.85 -2.61 -14.67
N LEU A 88 -6.30 -3.33 -15.64
CA LEU A 88 -4.89 -3.74 -15.65
C LEU A 88 -3.91 -2.57 -15.80
N PHE A 89 -4.30 -1.51 -16.52
CA PHE A 89 -3.38 -0.42 -16.85
C PHE A 89 -3.70 0.89 -16.13
N ALA A 90 -4.97 1.16 -15.80
CA ALA A 90 -5.34 2.37 -15.06
C ALA A 90 -5.46 2.15 -13.55
N ALA A 91 -5.78 0.92 -13.11
CA ALA A 91 -5.90 0.57 -11.69
C ALA A 91 -5.17 -0.75 -11.35
N PRO A 92 -3.86 -0.91 -11.64
CA PRO A 92 -3.14 -2.17 -11.46
C PRO A 92 -3.04 -2.61 -9.99
N ALA A 93 -3.17 -1.68 -9.05
CA ALA A 93 -3.17 -1.98 -7.61
C ALA A 93 -4.47 -2.63 -7.13
N SER A 94 -5.58 -2.50 -7.89
CA SER A 94 -6.87 -3.09 -7.54
C SER A 94 -6.80 -4.61 -7.37
N PRO A 95 -7.38 -5.19 -6.30
CA PRO A 95 -7.54 -6.63 -6.15
C PRO A 95 -8.28 -7.28 -7.33
N LEU A 96 -9.19 -6.51 -7.96
CA LEU A 96 -9.98 -6.95 -9.10
C LEU A 96 -9.17 -7.06 -10.40
N ALA A 97 -7.98 -6.44 -10.45
CA ALA A 97 -7.05 -6.47 -11.58
C ALA A 97 -5.98 -7.58 -11.47
N GLN A 98 -5.93 -8.31 -10.36
CA GLN A 98 -4.86 -9.29 -10.14
C GLN A 98 -4.98 -10.50 -11.08
N PRO A 99 -3.88 -11.24 -11.35
CA PRO A 99 -3.85 -12.34 -12.31
C PRO A 99 -4.92 -13.40 -12.10
N TRP A 100 -5.16 -13.79 -10.84
CA TRP A 100 -6.20 -14.77 -10.50
C TRP A 100 -7.60 -14.25 -10.83
N SER A 101 -7.92 -13.02 -10.46
CA SER A 101 -9.21 -12.39 -10.74
C SER A 101 -9.47 -12.31 -12.25
N LEU A 102 -8.49 -11.87 -13.04
CA LEU A 102 -8.58 -11.78 -14.49
C LEU A 102 -8.80 -13.15 -15.14
N MET A 103 -7.90 -14.09 -14.88
CA MET A 103 -7.91 -15.39 -15.58
C MET A 103 -9.09 -16.26 -15.15
N ALA A 104 -9.22 -16.50 -13.85
CA ALA A 104 -10.30 -17.36 -13.34
C ALA A 104 -11.67 -16.71 -13.52
N GLY A 105 -11.79 -15.40 -13.29
CA GLY A 105 -13.04 -14.67 -13.49
C GLY A 105 -13.55 -14.78 -14.93
N ASN A 106 -12.71 -14.50 -15.91
CA ASN A 106 -13.09 -14.59 -17.33
C ASN A 106 -13.45 -16.01 -17.76
N VAL A 107 -12.63 -17.00 -17.40
CA VAL A 107 -12.87 -18.40 -17.79
C VAL A 107 -14.14 -18.94 -17.15
N VAL A 108 -14.33 -18.77 -15.86
CA VAL A 108 -15.53 -19.23 -15.14
C VAL A 108 -16.80 -18.57 -15.71
N SER A 109 -16.73 -17.27 -15.96
CA SER A 109 -17.87 -16.53 -16.52
C SER A 109 -18.22 -16.98 -17.95
N ALA A 110 -17.19 -17.28 -18.77
CA ALA A 110 -17.40 -17.86 -20.10
C ALA A 110 -18.08 -19.22 -20.04
N LEU A 111 -17.61 -20.12 -19.17
CA LEU A 111 -18.19 -21.45 -18.99
C LEU A 111 -19.65 -21.38 -18.53
N ILE A 112 -19.96 -20.52 -17.55
CA ILE A 112 -21.32 -20.29 -17.06
C ILE A 112 -22.20 -19.69 -18.15
N GLY A 113 -21.68 -18.72 -18.90
CA GLY A 113 -22.40 -18.10 -20.01
C GLY A 113 -22.77 -19.10 -21.09
N VAL A 114 -21.83 -19.97 -21.52
CA VAL A 114 -22.09 -21.04 -22.48
C VAL A 114 -23.12 -22.03 -21.92
N PHE A 115 -23.00 -22.42 -20.66
CA PHE A 115 -23.99 -23.30 -20.01
C PHE A 115 -25.40 -22.68 -20.08
N CYS A 116 -25.55 -21.42 -19.68
CA CYS A 116 -26.86 -20.75 -19.72
C CYS A 116 -27.39 -20.63 -21.15
N ALA A 117 -26.53 -20.35 -22.14
CA ALA A 117 -26.92 -20.28 -23.54
C ALA A 117 -27.44 -21.60 -24.09
N GLN A 118 -26.91 -22.72 -23.63
CA GLN A 118 -27.33 -24.07 -24.09
C GLN A 118 -28.61 -24.58 -23.40
N PHE A 119 -28.82 -24.26 -22.14
CA PHE A 119 -29.90 -24.82 -21.33
C PHE A 119 -31.11 -23.90 -21.12
N ILE A 120 -30.97 -22.58 -21.36
CA ILE A 120 -32.07 -21.65 -21.19
C ILE A 120 -32.51 -21.12 -22.56
N PRO A 121 -33.73 -21.45 -23.01
CA PRO A 121 -34.18 -21.15 -24.38
C PRO A 121 -34.40 -19.65 -24.65
N LEU A 122 -34.71 -18.88 -23.60
CA LEU A 122 -34.97 -17.44 -23.71
C LEU A 122 -33.71 -16.62 -23.57
N PRO A 123 -33.16 -15.98 -24.62
CA PRO A 123 -31.86 -15.30 -24.57
C PRO A 123 -31.72 -14.25 -23.48
N GLY A 124 -32.77 -13.47 -23.24
CA GLY A 124 -32.77 -12.44 -22.18
C GLY A 124 -32.66 -13.05 -20.76
N VAL A 125 -33.37 -14.17 -20.53
CA VAL A 125 -33.32 -14.90 -19.26
C VAL A 125 -31.98 -15.60 -19.11
N ALA A 126 -31.44 -16.21 -20.17
CA ALA A 126 -30.15 -16.83 -20.20
C ALA A 126 -29.04 -15.83 -19.88
N ALA A 127 -29.10 -14.63 -20.45
CA ALA A 127 -28.14 -13.57 -20.22
C ALA A 127 -28.17 -13.08 -18.74
N ALA A 128 -29.35 -12.83 -18.20
CA ALA A 128 -29.50 -12.42 -16.81
C ALA A 128 -29.01 -13.50 -15.83
N ALA A 129 -29.39 -14.76 -16.08
CA ALA A 129 -28.95 -15.90 -15.27
C ALA A 129 -27.43 -16.11 -15.36
N ALA A 130 -26.85 -15.99 -16.55
CA ALA A 130 -25.41 -16.12 -16.77
C ALA A 130 -24.62 -15.10 -15.94
N VAL A 131 -25.01 -13.82 -15.93
CA VAL A 131 -24.34 -12.80 -15.14
C VAL A 131 -24.52 -13.05 -13.64
N ALA A 132 -25.74 -13.36 -13.20
CA ALA A 132 -26.02 -13.62 -11.78
C ALA A 132 -25.20 -14.81 -11.24
N LEU A 133 -25.19 -15.92 -11.97
CA LEU A 133 -24.41 -17.10 -11.60
C LEU A 133 -22.91 -16.86 -11.68
N ALA A 134 -22.42 -16.11 -12.69
CA ALA A 134 -21.03 -15.73 -12.79
C ALA A 134 -20.57 -14.89 -11.60
N ILE A 135 -21.37 -13.90 -11.17
CA ILE A 135 -21.08 -13.09 -9.98
C ILE A 135 -20.98 -13.99 -8.74
N GLY A 136 -21.96 -14.87 -8.51
CA GLY A 136 -21.96 -15.80 -7.38
C GLY A 136 -20.74 -16.73 -7.37
N ALA A 137 -20.37 -17.26 -8.53
CA ALA A 137 -19.21 -18.13 -8.70
C ALA A 137 -17.91 -17.36 -8.45
N MET A 138 -17.76 -16.14 -8.98
CA MET A 138 -16.58 -15.30 -8.78
C MET A 138 -16.36 -14.93 -7.31
N PHE A 139 -17.43 -14.63 -6.55
CA PHE A 139 -17.33 -14.41 -5.11
C PHE A 139 -16.87 -15.69 -4.39
N SER A 140 -17.46 -16.83 -4.72
CA SER A 140 -17.12 -18.12 -4.09
C SER A 140 -15.67 -18.54 -4.33
N LEU A 141 -15.16 -18.28 -5.54
CA LEU A 141 -13.80 -18.62 -5.98
C LEU A 141 -12.78 -17.49 -5.69
N ARG A 142 -13.20 -16.38 -5.08
CA ARG A 142 -12.35 -15.20 -4.79
C ARG A 142 -11.64 -14.65 -6.04
N CYS A 143 -12.35 -14.67 -7.18
CA CYS A 143 -11.82 -14.20 -8.47
C CYS A 143 -12.72 -13.14 -9.10
N LEU A 144 -13.26 -12.22 -8.28
CA LEU A 144 -14.14 -11.17 -8.76
C LEU A 144 -13.38 -10.27 -9.74
N HIS A 145 -13.89 -10.22 -10.98
CA HIS A 145 -13.37 -9.40 -12.06
C HIS A 145 -14.58 -8.82 -12.83
N PRO A 146 -14.96 -7.57 -12.60
CA PRO A 146 -16.18 -7.01 -13.15
C PRO A 146 -16.35 -7.17 -14.67
N PRO A 147 -15.30 -7.04 -15.50
CA PRO A 147 -15.41 -7.29 -16.94
C PRO A 147 -15.89 -8.70 -17.30
N SER A 148 -15.71 -9.68 -16.42
CA SER A 148 -16.13 -11.06 -16.65
C SER A 148 -17.64 -11.23 -16.74
N GLY A 149 -18.43 -10.33 -16.14
CA GLY A 149 -19.87 -10.26 -16.35
C GLY A 149 -20.22 -10.04 -17.82
N ALA A 150 -19.46 -9.17 -18.51
CA ALA A 150 -19.64 -8.96 -19.94
C ALA A 150 -19.14 -10.15 -20.78
N VAL A 151 -18.17 -10.96 -20.29
CA VAL A 151 -17.78 -12.22 -20.91
C VAL A 151 -18.93 -13.22 -20.88
N ALA A 152 -19.63 -13.36 -19.74
CA ALA A 152 -20.82 -14.21 -19.62
C ALA A 152 -21.94 -13.75 -20.59
N LEU A 153 -22.17 -12.44 -20.70
CA LEU A 153 -23.12 -11.89 -21.69
C LEU A 153 -22.69 -12.20 -23.12
N THR A 154 -21.42 -12.07 -23.45
CA THR A 154 -20.90 -12.35 -24.78
C THR A 154 -21.09 -13.82 -25.15
N ALA A 155 -20.93 -14.74 -24.20
CA ALA A 155 -21.17 -16.16 -24.42
C ALA A 155 -22.64 -16.47 -24.81
N VAL A 156 -23.59 -15.69 -24.27
CA VAL A 156 -25.03 -15.85 -24.56
C VAL A 156 -25.46 -15.08 -25.81
N LEU A 157 -25.01 -13.83 -25.97
CA LEU A 157 -25.52 -12.88 -26.95
C LEU A 157 -24.56 -12.65 -28.14
N GLY A 158 -23.39 -13.28 -28.15
CA GLY A 158 -22.34 -13.03 -29.14
C GLY A 158 -22.60 -13.57 -30.55
N GLY A 159 -23.80 -14.13 -30.77
CA GLY A 159 -24.25 -14.57 -32.08
C GLY A 159 -23.71 -15.93 -32.52
N PRO A 160 -23.95 -16.30 -33.80
CA PRO A 160 -23.66 -17.66 -34.31
C PRO A 160 -22.18 -18.06 -34.18
N SER A 161 -21.28 -17.12 -34.40
CA SER A 161 -19.82 -17.36 -34.33
C SER A 161 -19.36 -17.77 -32.93
N VAL A 162 -19.93 -17.15 -31.86
CA VAL A 162 -19.66 -17.51 -30.47
C VAL A 162 -20.37 -18.84 -30.12
N ALA A 163 -21.64 -18.95 -30.51
CA ALA A 163 -22.43 -20.15 -30.23
C ALA A 163 -21.83 -21.42 -30.83
N SER A 164 -21.23 -21.34 -32.02
CA SER A 164 -20.57 -22.47 -32.66
C SER A 164 -19.34 -23.00 -31.94
N LEU A 165 -18.67 -22.16 -31.10
CA LEU A 165 -17.53 -22.58 -30.30
C LEU A 165 -17.93 -23.40 -29.08
N GLY A 166 -19.18 -23.29 -28.62
CA GLY A 166 -19.61 -23.93 -27.39
C GLY A 166 -18.65 -23.66 -26.23
N TYR A 167 -18.29 -24.66 -25.44
CA TYR A 167 -17.32 -24.51 -24.32
C TYR A 167 -15.91 -24.18 -24.79
N GLY A 168 -15.56 -24.35 -26.07
CA GLY A 168 -14.33 -23.87 -26.65
C GLY A 168 -14.14 -22.36 -26.54
N PHE A 169 -15.26 -21.60 -26.46
CA PHE A 169 -15.23 -20.15 -26.24
C PHE A 169 -14.46 -19.75 -24.98
N ALA A 170 -14.54 -20.53 -23.91
CA ALA A 170 -13.83 -20.26 -22.66
C ALA A 170 -12.30 -20.37 -22.80
N LEU A 171 -11.81 -21.34 -23.61
CA LEU A 171 -10.39 -21.49 -23.89
C LEU A 171 -9.95 -20.52 -24.98
N TRP A 172 -10.80 -20.38 -25.98
CA TRP A 172 -10.53 -19.67 -27.21
C TRP A 172 -11.77 -18.89 -27.65
N PRO A 173 -11.84 -17.57 -27.57
CA PRO A 173 -10.75 -16.59 -27.37
C PRO A 173 -10.54 -16.15 -25.92
N VAL A 174 -11.39 -16.53 -24.93
CA VAL A 174 -11.41 -15.87 -23.62
C VAL A 174 -10.10 -16.05 -22.83
N ALA A 175 -9.69 -17.31 -22.60
CA ALA A 175 -8.47 -17.58 -21.83
C ALA A 175 -7.21 -17.04 -22.54
N LEU A 176 -7.13 -17.20 -23.87
CA LEU A 176 -5.98 -16.72 -24.62
C LEU A 176 -5.85 -15.21 -24.58
N ASN A 177 -6.94 -14.46 -24.85
CA ASN A 177 -6.92 -13.00 -24.82
C ASN A 177 -6.58 -12.50 -23.42
N SER A 178 -7.13 -13.13 -22.38
CA SER A 178 -6.81 -12.82 -20.98
C SER A 178 -5.34 -13.06 -20.68
N LEU A 179 -4.76 -14.14 -21.16
CA LEU A 179 -3.35 -14.47 -20.95
C LEU A 179 -2.42 -13.48 -21.67
N ILE A 180 -2.70 -13.15 -22.93
CA ILE A 180 -1.92 -12.17 -23.69
C ILE A 180 -1.96 -10.81 -22.98
N LEU A 181 -3.16 -10.36 -22.61
CA LEU A 181 -3.35 -9.09 -21.92
C LEU A 181 -2.62 -9.07 -20.57
N LEU A 182 -2.65 -10.18 -19.82
CA LEU A 182 -1.93 -10.36 -18.58
C LEU A 182 -0.41 -10.26 -18.78
N CYS A 183 0.14 -10.98 -19.76
CA CYS A 183 1.58 -10.93 -20.05
C CYS A 183 2.05 -9.51 -20.38
N ILE A 184 1.28 -8.80 -21.20
CA ILE A 184 1.58 -7.41 -21.52
C ILE A 184 1.49 -6.53 -20.28
N ALA A 185 0.47 -6.71 -19.44
CA ALA A 185 0.31 -5.94 -18.20
C ALA A 185 1.47 -6.16 -17.24
N VAL A 186 1.95 -7.39 -17.08
CA VAL A 186 3.12 -7.71 -16.25
C VAL A 186 4.37 -7.01 -16.76
N VAL A 187 4.64 -7.10 -18.06
CA VAL A 187 5.81 -6.45 -18.66
C VAL A 187 5.71 -4.94 -18.59
N PHE A 188 4.56 -4.35 -18.96
CA PHE A 188 4.35 -2.91 -19.00
C PHE A 188 4.43 -2.29 -17.60
N ASN A 189 3.70 -2.82 -16.63
CA ASN A 189 3.72 -2.32 -15.26
C ASN A 189 5.10 -2.55 -14.59
N GLY A 190 5.77 -3.68 -14.90
CA GLY A 190 7.13 -3.95 -14.43
C GLY A 190 8.14 -2.94 -14.97
N ALA A 191 8.06 -2.56 -16.25
CA ALA A 191 8.91 -1.52 -16.85
C ALA A 191 8.71 -0.14 -16.20
N LEU A 192 7.49 0.15 -15.74
CA LEU A 192 7.14 1.37 -15.00
C LEU A 192 7.44 1.28 -13.49
N LYS A 193 8.02 0.18 -13.04
CA LYS A 193 8.30 -0.11 -11.61
C LYS A 193 7.05 -0.05 -10.71
N ARG A 194 5.88 -0.34 -11.27
CA ARG A 194 4.66 -0.52 -10.52
C ARG A 194 4.63 -1.91 -9.90
N ASN A 195 4.05 -2.04 -8.71
CA ASN A 195 3.93 -3.33 -8.01
C ASN A 195 2.80 -4.18 -8.63
N TYR A 196 3.10 -4.85 -9.77
CA TYR A 196 2.17 -5.72 -10.46
C TYR A 196 2.91 -6.93 -11.06
N PRO A 197 2.49 -8.18 -10.86
CA PRO A 197 1.45 -8.60 -9.91
C PRO A 197 1.82 -8.24 -8.47
N ARG A 198 0.82 -8.03 -7.62
CA ARG A 198 1.06 -7.65 -6.25
C ARG A 198 1.72 -8.80 -5.49
N ARG A 199 2.86 -8.53 -4.87
CA ARG A 199 3.54 -9.48 -3.99
C ARG A 199 3.01 -9.28 -2.58
N HIS A 200 2.58 -10.36 -1.94
CA HIS A 200 2.38 -10.32 -0.49
C HIS A 200 3.76 -10.09 0.14
N ALA A 201 3.85 -9.04 0.95
CA ALA A 201 5.06 -8.83 1.75
C ALA A 201 5.09 -9.94 2.81
N ASP A 202 6.10 -10.81 2.74
CA ASP A 202 6.44 -11.66 3.86
C ASP A 202 6.87 -10.74 5.00
N THR A 203 6.02 -10.57 5.99
CA THR A 203 6.38 -9.94 7.26
C THR A 203 7.35 -10.87 7.98
N ALA A 204 8.62 -10.78 7.60
CA ALA A 204 9.69 -11.45 8.32
C ALA A 204 9.76 -10.82 9.72
N ALA A 205 9.26 -11.55 10.71
CA ALA A 205 9.41 -11.20 12.12
C ALA A 205 10.92 -11.05 12.42
N GLY A 206 11.35 -9.83 12.79
CA GLY A 206 12.77 -9.49 12.94
C GLY A 206 13.54 -10.28 14.00
N HIS A 207 12.90 -11.09 14.83
CA HIS A 207 13.51 -11.74 15.98
C HIS A 207 13.39 -13.26 16.04
N SER A 208 12.87 -13.94 15.01
CA SER A 208 12.67 -15.41 14.99
C SER A 208 11.93 -15.97 16.23
N THR A 209 11.16 -15.14 16.93
CA THR A 209 10.29 -15.50 18.04
C THR A 209 8.84 -15.53 17.60
N ARG A 210 7.95 -16.18 18.37
CA ARG A 210 6.51 -16.24 18.08
C ARG A 210 5.75 -14.95 18.42
N ASP A 211 6.39 -14.03 19.14
CA ASP A 211 5.77 -12.79 19.54
C ASP A 211 5.71 -11.79 18.37
N PRO A 212 4.61 -11.04 18.22
CA PRO A 212 4.53 -9.95 17.26
C PRO A 212 5.61 -8.90 17.54
N ALA A 213 6.03 -8.16 16.50
CA ALA A 213 6.96 -7.03 16.65
C ALA A 213 6.41 -6.02 17.68
N PRO A 214 7.27 -5.30 18.41
CA PRO A 214 6.84 -4.33 19.42
C PRO A 214 5.85 -3.29 18.90
N SER A 215 6.04 -2.82 17.68
CA SER A 215 5.12 -1.89 17.00
C SER A 215 3.72 -2.48 16.78
N ALA A 216 3.62 -3.78 16.56
CA ALA A 216 2.35 -4.48 16.36
C ALA A 216 1.62 -4.84 17.66
N ARG A 217 2.29 -4.74 18.82
CA ARG A 217 1.67 -5.03 20.14
C ARG A 217 0.91 -3.84 20.72
N LEU A 218 1.32 -2.62 20.43
CA LEU A 218 0.83 -1.38 21.06
C LEU A 218 0.16 -0.43 20.08
N GLY A 219 0.25 -0.69 18.78
CA GLY A 219 -0.31 0.14 17.72
C GLY A 219 -1.47 -0.56 17.02
N PHE A 220 -1.89 0.02 15.93
CA PHE A 220 -2.84 -0.53 14.99
C PHE A 220 -2.33 -1.88 14.45
N SER A 221 -3.15 -2.90 14.49
CA SER A 221 -2.85 -4.24 13.99
C SER A 221 -3.67 -4.58 12.75
N LEU A 222 -3.16 -5.50 11.91
CA LEU A 222 -3.93 -6.04 10.78
C LEU A 222 -5.23 -6.71 11.25
N GLY A 223 -5.25 -7.27 12.48
CA GLY A 223 -6.46 -7.84 13.08
C GLY A 223 -7.55 -6.80 13.33
N ASP A 224 -7.18 -5.60 13.79
CA ASP A 224 -8.14 -4.51 14.01
C ASP A 224 -8.73 -4.03 12.69
N LEU A 225 -7.91 -4.01 11.63
CA LEU A 225 -8.36 -3.68 10.28
C LEU A 225 -9.33 -4.73 9.74
N ASP A 226 -9.02 -6.01 9.91
CA ASP A 226 -9.89 -7.11 9.48
C ASP A 226 -11.24 -7.06 10.21
N GLU A 227 -11.24 -6.82 11.51
CA GLU A 227 -12.46 -6.67 12.28
C GLU A 227 -13.30 -5.47 11.80
N ALA A 228 -12.68 -4.32 11.58
CA ALA A 228 -13.35 -3.12 11.07
C ALA A 228 -13.93 -3.33 9.67
N LEU A 229 -13.20 -4.03 8.78
CA LEU A 229 -13.66 -4.37 7.43
C LEU A 229 -14.81 -5.38 7.47
N ASN A 230 -14.74 -6.39 8.33
CA ASN A 230 -15.80 -7.39 8.49
C ASN A 230 -17.09 -6.76 9.03
N GLN A 231 -16.99 -5.83 9.98
CA GLN A 231 -18.15 -5.10 10.51
C GLN A 231 -18.83 -4.23 9.44
N ARG A 232 -18.07 -3.71 8.48
CA ARG A 232 -18.62 -2.90 7.40
C ARG A 232 -19.41 -3.73 6.38
N GLY A 233 -18.98 -4.98 6.14
CA GLY A 233 -19.69 -5.94 5.27
C GLY A 233 -19.72 -5.59 3.78
N GLU A 234 -19.07 -4.53 3.36
CA GLU A 234 -19.00 -4.07 1.97
C GLU A 234 -17.65 -4.39 1.34
N LEU A 235 -17.66 -4.74 0.05
CA LEU A 235 -16.43 -4.93 -0.72
C LEU A 235 -15.79 -3.56 -1.01
N LEU A 236 -14.55 -3.38 -0.58
CA LEU A 236 -13.74 -2.23 -0.93
C LEU A 236 -12.77 -2.61 -2.05
N ASP A 237 -12.66 -1.75 -3.08
CA ASP A 237 -11.69 -1.91 -4.17
C ASP A 237 -10.31 -1.35 -3.76
N ILE A 238 -9.85 -1.81 -2.61
CA ILE A 238 -8.50 -1.51 -2.07
C ILE A 238 -7.99 -2.77 -1.40
N SER A 239 -6.69 -3.05 -1.53
CA SER A 239 -6.11 -4.16 -0.81
C SER A 239 -5.94 -3.84 0.67
N LYS A 240 -5.91 -4.88 1.50
CA LYS A 240 -5.66 -4.72 2.94
C LYS A 240 -4.32 -4.07 3.22
N GLU A 241 -3.31 -4.43 2.45
CA GLU A 241 -1.94 -3.92 2.57
C GLU A 241 -1.85 -2.42 2.24
N ASP A 242 -2.55 -1.95 1.18
CA ASP A 242 -2.61 -0.51 0.85
C ASP A 242 -3.35 0.26 1.93
N LEU A 243 -4.45 -0.32 2.43
CA LEU A 243 -5.22 0.31 3.50
C LEU A 243 -4.41 0.42 4.79
N GLU A 244 -3.66 -0.63 5.14
CA GLU A 244 -2.71 -0.61 6.25
C GLU A 244 -1.67 0.49 6.06
N GLU A 245 -1.02 0.56 4.90
CA GLU A 245 -0.01 1.58 4.60
C GLU A 245 -0.59 3.00 4.73
N ILE A 246 -1.79 3.23 4.22
CA ILE A 246 -2.49 4.53 4.32
C ILE A 246 -2.80 4.87 5.78
N VAL A 247 -3.32 3.93 6.56
CA VAL A 247 -3.64 4.14 7.97
C VAL A 247 -2.38 4.45 8.77
N LEU A 248 -1.31 3.66 8.58
CA LEU A 248 -0.02 3.89 9.23
C LEU A 248 0.60 5.25 8.86
N ALA A 249 0.54 5.64 7.58
CA ALA A 249 1.00 6.95 7.14
C ALA A 249 0.18 8.10 7.75
N ALA A 250 -1.14 7.91 7.89
CA ALA A 250 -2.01 8.90 8.52
C ALA A 250 -1.73 9.02 10.02
N GLU A 251 -1.53 7.88 10.71
CA GLU A 251 -1.19 7.82 12.13
C GLU A 251 0.16 8.50 12.42
N LEU A 252 1.18 8.24 11.58
CA LEU A 252 2.47 8.91 11.68
C LEU A 252 2.34 10.42 11.53
N ARG A 253 1.61 10.90 10.51
CA ARG A 253 1.37 12.33 10.32
C ARG A 253 0.61 12.97 11.49
N ALA A 254 -0.35 12.26 12.06
CA ALA A 254 -1.07 12.71 13.25
C ALA A 254 -0.14 12.80 14.46
N SER A 255 0.77 11.84 14.62
CA SER A 255 1.79 11.83 15.69
C SER A 255 2.77 12.98 15.54
N VAL A 256 3.28 13.24 14.34
CA VAL A 256 4.16 14.42 14.07
C VAL A 256 3.44 15.73 14.44
N ARG A 257 2.16 15.90 14.09
CA ARG A 257 1.40 17.10 14.45
C ARG A 257 1.16 17.23 15.96
N ARG A 258 1.01 16.10 16.66
CA ARG A 258 0.70 16.07 18.11
C ARG A 258 1.94 16.27 18.97
N PHE A 259 3.06 15.67 18.59
CA PHE A 259 4.27 15.64 19.41
C PHE A 259 5.32 16.69 19.02
N GLY A 260 5.02 17.56 18.05
CA GLY A 260 5.92 18.63 17.62
C GLY A 260 7.00 18.19 16.61
N ASP A 261 7.84 19.14 16.23
CA ASP A 261 8.84 19.02 15.15
C ASP A 261 10.26 18.78 15.71
N VAL A 262 10.39 17.86 16.68
CA VAL A 262 11.72 17.44 17.17
C VAL A 262 12.41 16.63 16.08
N ARG A 263 13.56 17.12 15.60
CA ARG A 263 14.32 16.57 14.49
C ARG A 263 15.48 15.71 14.96
N CYS A 264 15.99 14.88 14.09
CA CYS A 264 17.18 14.09 14.36
C CYS A 264 18.36 14.98 14.78
N ALA A 265 18.54 16.16 14.19
CA ALA A 265 19.56 17.13 14.55
C ALA A 265 19.50 17.60 16.01
N ASP A 266 18.30 17.59 16.63
CA ASP A 266 18.09 18.07 17.99
C ASP A 266 18.46 17.06 19.07
N VAL A 267 18.43 15.75 18.70
CA VAL A 267 18.64 14.64 19.64
C VAL A 267 19.86 13.78 19.34
N MET A 268 20.43 13.87 18.14
CA MET A 268 21.57 13.05 17.74
C MET A 268 22.83 13.32 18.55
N SER A 269 23.58 12.29 18.86
CA SER A 269 24.94 12.40 19.33
C SER A 269 25.87 12.83 18.19
N ARG A 270 26.66 13.89 18.38
CA ARG A 270 27.57 14.45 17.37
C ARG A 270 29.00 13.96 17.52
N ASP A 271 29.41 13.62 18.74
CA ASP A 271 30.71 13.00 19.02
C ASP A 271 30.60 11.50 18.82
N VAL A 272 30.73 11.07 17.55
CA VAL A 272 30.46 9.71 17.13
C VAL A 272 31.76 8.93 17.08
N VAL A 273 31.89 7.88 17.92
CA VAL A 273 32.97 6.91 17.83
C VAL A 273 32.76 6.04 16.61
N SER A 274 33.73 6.01 15.68
CA SER A 274 33.65 5.28 14.43
C SER A 274 34.93 4.40 14.23
N VAL A 275 34.81 3.46 13.29
CA VAL A 275 35.95 2.60 12.87
C VAL A 275 36.14 2.68 11.36
N ARG A 276 37.28 2.27 10.84
CA ARG A 276 37.52 2.16 9.41
C ARG A 276 37.28 0.73 8.94
N ALA A 277 36.84 0.59 7.69
CA ALA A 277 36.60 -0.73 7.09
C ALA A 277 37.81 -1.66 7.13
N GLN A 278 39.02 -1.10 7.04
CA GLN A 278 40.29 -1.80 7.09
C GLN A 278 40.86 -2.01 8.49
N ASP A 279 40.22 -1.51 9.53
CA ASP A 279 40.70 -1.75 10.92
C ASP A 279 40.53 -3.24 11.29
N PRO A 280 41.44 -3.76 12.14
CA PRO A 280 41.29 -5.10 12.70
C PRO A 280 39.97 -5.20 13.50
N LEU A 281 39.25 -6.32 13.36
CA LEU A 281 38.00 -6.54 14.05
C LEU A 281 38.12 -6.40 15.57
N ASP A 282 39.25 -6.85 16.14
CA ASP A 282 39.51 -6.73 17.58
C ASP A 282 39.61 -5.28 18.06
N TYR A 283 39.94 -4.34 17.18
CA TYR A 283 39.89 -2.92 17.51
C TYR A 283 38.46 -2.45 17.71
N ALA A 284 37.53 -2.84 16.81
CA ALA A 284 36.13 -2.55 16.99
C ALA A 284 35.55 -3.20 18.26
N VAL A 285 35.97 -4.44 18.59
CA VAL A 285 35.54 -5.12 19.83
C VAL A 285 35.96 -4.35 21.07
N ARG A 286 37.21 -3.85 21.10
CA ARG A 286 37.69 -3.01 22.22
C ARG A 286 36.92 -1.70 22.35
N LEU A 287 36.48 -1.09 21.24
CA LEU A 287 35.69 0.13 21.28
C LEU A 287 34.27 -0.14 21.80
N PHE A 288 33.66 -1.27 21.41
CA PHE A 288 32.38 -1.71 21.96
C PHE A 288 32.41 -1.82 23.48
N ASP A 289 33.45 -2.47 24.01
CA ASP A 289 33.64 -2.68 25.46
C ASP A 289 33.94 -1.36 26.18
N LYS A 290 34.92 -0.59 25.69
CA LYS A 290 35.37 0.66 26.30
C LYS A 290 34.22 1.69 26.40
N HIS A 291 33.46 1.84 25.35
CA HIS A 291 32.40 2.86 25.26
C HIS A 291 31.00 2.28 25.52
N ARG A 292 30.87 0.98 25.80
CA ARG A 292 29.59 0.25 26.01
C ARG A 292 28.59 0.48 24.85
N LEU A 293 29.10 0.47 23.61
CA LEU A 293 28.32 0.69 22.40
C LEU A 293 27.83 -0.64 21.82
N GLN A 294 26.65 -0.65 21.22
CA GLN A 294 26.09 -1.82 20.57
C GLN A 294 26.40 -1.88 19.07
N ALA A 295 26.66 -0.72 18.45
CA ALA A 295 27.04 -0.59 17.05
C ALA A 295 27.96 0.61 16.84
N LEU A 296 28.77 0.55 15.79
CA LEU A 296 29.70 1.60 15.38
C LEU A 296 29.52 1.91 13.89
N PRO A 297 29.51 3.17 13.49
CA PRO A 297 29.64 3.56 12.10
C PRO A 297 31.00 3.16 11.55
N VAL A 298 30.99 2.70 10.30
CA VAL A 298 32.18 2.32 9.56
C VAL A 298 32.47 3.35 8.48
N MET A 299 33.73 3.83 8.46
CA MET A 299 34.19 4.80 7.47
C MET A 299 35.06 4.12 6.41
N ASP A 300 35.01 4.60 5.17
CA ASP A 300 35.94 4.16 4.12
C ASP A 300 37.32 4.79 4.27
N SER A 301 38.24 4.47 3.36
CA SER A 301 39.61 5.04 3.33
C SER A 301 39.63 6.54 3.06
N ALA A 302 38.56 7.10 2.47
CA ALA A 302 38.42 8.53 2.20
C ALA A 302 37.73 9.28 3.37
N GLY A 303 37.39 8.57 4.46
CA GLY A 303 36.69 9.15 5.61
C GLY A 303 35.21 9.36 5.41
N ARG A 304 34.59 8.74 4.39
CA ARG A 304 33.13 8.82 4.14
C ARG A 304 32.43 7.64 4.81
N TYR A 305 31.18 7.80 5.11
CA TYR A 305 30.35 6.75 5.68
C TYR A 305 30.22 5.55 4.71
N ALA A 306 30.55 4.34 5.18
CA ALA A 306 30.54 3.11 4.40
C ALA A 306 29.51 2.07 4.91
N GLY A 307 29.06 2.18 6.17
CA GLY A 307 28.13 1.23 6.76
C GLY A 307 28.19 1.21 8.28
N MET A 308 27.66 0.15 8.87
CA MET A 308 27.60 -0.07 10.32
C MET A 308 28.15 -1.45 10.67
N ILE A 309 28.74 -1.59 11.85
CA ILE A 309 29.06 -2.86 12.47
C ILE A 309 28.42 -2.94 13.85
N ALA A 310 27.69 -4.02 14.14
CA ALA A 310 27.07 -4.27 15.44
C ALA A 310 27.76 -5.44 16.17
N GLN A 311 27.68 -5.49 17.50
CA GLN A 311 28.17 -6.61 18.29
C GLN A 311 27.63 -7.97 17.81
N GLY A 312 26.32 -8.02 17.43
CA GLY A 312 25.68 -9.22 16.89
C GLY A 312 26.32 -9.72 15.59
N ASP A 313 26.76 -8.80 14.71
CA ASP A 313 27.41 -9.15 13.43
C ASP A 313 28.78 -9.82 13.69
N VAL A 314 29.53 -9.31 14.68
CA VAL A 314 30.81 -9.90 15.11
C VAL A 314 30.59 -11.31 15.65
N LEU A 315 29.62 -11.49 16.55
CA LEU A 315 29.31 -12.80 17.13
C LEU A 315 28.86 -13.79 16.06
N ALA A 316 27.97 -13.38 15.15
CA ALA A 316 27.48 -14.22 14.06
C ALA A 316 28.63 -14.65 13.11
N ARG A 317 29.61 -13.76 12.86
CA ARG A 317 30.79 -14.08 12.02
C ARG A 317 31.72 -15.05 12.72
N ARG A 318 32.03 -14.79 13.98
CA ARG A 318 32.89 -15.68 14.80
C ARG A 318 32.30 -17.08 14.92
N ASN A 319 30.99 -17.21 15.17
CA ASN A 319 30.34 -18.51 15.27
C ASN A 319 30.39 -19.28 13.94
N ARG A 320 30.19 -18.61 12.80
CA ARG A 320 30.31 -19.23 11.48
C ARG A 320 31.72 -19.74 11.21
N LEU A 321 32.75 -19.03 11.63
CA LEU A 321 34.14 -19.49 11.47
C LEU A 321 34.48 -20.63 12.41
N ALA A 322 33.99 -20.62 13.64
CA ALA A 322 34.20 -21.71 14.59
C ALA A 322 33.58 -23.03 14.14
N THR A 323 32.46 -22.98 13.38
CA THR A 323 31.84 -24.19 12.83
C THR A 323 32.56 -24.75 11.58
N VAL A 324 33.38 -23.95 10.92
CA VAL A 324 34.13 -24.36 9.71
C VAL A 324 35.56 -24.76 10.04
N ALA A 325 36.17 -24.19 11.09
CA ALA A 325 37.55 -24.50 11.52
C ALA A 325 37.57 -25.78 12.37
N THR A 326 37.60 -26.94 11.74
CA THR A 326 37.91 -28.24 12.39
C THR A 326 39.39 -28.48 12.54
N ASP A 327 40.27 -27.66 11.99
CA ASP A 327 41.74 -27.81 12.04
C ASP A 327 42.40 -26.63 12.74
N ALA A 328 43.41 -26.92 13.58
CA ALA A 328 44.12 -26.05 14.52
C ALA A 328 44.98 -24.92 13.89
N THR A 329 44.60 -24.38 12.75
CA THR A 329 45.24 -23.22 12.14
C THR A 329 44.44 -21.98 12.48
N GLY A 330 45.05 -21.07 13.24
CA GLY A 330 44.49 -19.92 13.93
C GLY A 330 43.36 -19.17 13.26
N VAL A 331 42.51 -18.56 14.09
CA VAL A 331 41.40 -17.68 13.64
C VAL A 331 42.01 -16.61 12.71
N PRO A 332 41.53 -16.47 11.45
CA PRO A 332 42.08 -15.48 10.54
C PRO A 332 41.89 -14.07 11.11
N ASP A 333 42.88 -13.19 10.88
CA ASP A 333 42.80 -11.78 11.21
C ASP A 333 41.64 -11.14 10.41
N LEU A 334 40.48 -11.01 11.03
CA LEU A 334 39.32 -10.42 10.42
C LEU A 334 39.36 -8.90 10.45
N LEU A 335 38.99 -8.29 9.36
CA LEU A 335 38.78 -6.85 9.27
C LEU A 335 37.32 -6.47 9.57
N VAL A 336 37.09 -5.22 9.92
CA VAL A 336 35.72 -4.65 10.11
C VAL A 336 34.88 -4.84 8.85
N ALA A 337 35.51 -4.69 7.66
CA ALA A 337 34.86 -4.90 6.37
C ALA A 337 34.24 -6.30 6.20
N ASP A 338 34.82 -7.33 6.84
CA ASP A 338 34.33 -8.72 6.74
C ASP A 338 33.02 -8.95 7.52
N CYS A 339 32.68 -8.03 8.43
CA CYS A 339 31.56 -8.15 9.37
C CYS A 339 30.53 -7.03 9.25
N MET A 340 30.89 -5.89 8.63
CA MET A 340 30.00 -4.73 8.54
C MET A 340 28.82 -4.99 7.60
N ARG A 341 27.77 -4.21 7.77
CA ARG A 341 26.62 -4.07 6.85
C ARG A 341 26.75 -2.76 6.09
N SER A 342 26.73 -2.82 4.76
CA SER A 342 26.82 -1.65 3.90
C SER A 342 25.46 -1.01 3.61
N GLU A 343 24.40 -1.82 3.61
CA GLU A 343 23.03 -1.35 3.36
C GLU A 343 22.29 -1.20 4.69
N VAL A 344 22.50 -0.06 5.35
CA VAL A 344 21.82 0.28 6.60
C VAL A 344 20.98 1.53 6.37
N PRO A 345 19.70 1.56 6.81
CA PRO A 345 18.88 2.76 6.78
C PRO A 345 19.56 3.92 7.51
N PHE A 346 19.49 5.12 6.97
CA PHE A 346 20.04 6.33 7.55
C PHE A 346 18.96 7.42 7.65
N ALA A 347 19.18 8.37 8.53
CA ALA A 347 18.34 9.57 8.69
C ALA A 347 19.07 10.80 8.15
N THR A 348 18.30 11.85 7.84
CA THR A 348 18.83 13.19 7.60
C THR A 348 18.65 14.06 8.85
N PRO A 349 19.46 15.13 9.05
CA PRO A 349 19.32 16.02 10.21
C PRO A 349 17.91 16.61 10.36
N GLY A 350 17.23 16.87 9.23
CA GLY A 350 15.88 17.45 9.19
C GLY A 350 14.73 16.45 9.39
N LEU A 351 15.01 15.16 9.47
CA LEU A 351 13.98 14.14 9.64
C LEU A 351 13.35 14.23 11.04
N PRO A 352 12.00 14.26 11.18
CA PRO A 352 11.34 14.15 12.47
C PRO A 352 11.73 12.88 13.20
N VAL A 353 12.17 12.99 14.45
CA VAL A 353 12.67 11.84 15.22
C VAL A 353 11.61 10.76 15.44
N ILE A 354 10.34 11.14 15.45
CA ILE A 354 9.21 10.20 15.60
C ILE A 354 9.13 9.19 14.45
N GLU A 355 9.64 9.52 13.27
CA GLU A 355 9.71 8.60 12.13
C GLU A 355 10.65 7.42 12.37
N LEU A 356 11.62 7.58 13.29
CA LEU A 356 12.53 6.52 13.70
C LEU A 356 11.91 5.57 14.74
N ALA A 357 10.77 5.93 15.36
CA ALA A 357 10.20 5.15 16.46
C ALA A 357 9.87 3.72 16.06
N ARG A 358 9.23 3.52 14.91
CA ARG A 358 8.85 2.18 14.43
C ARG A 358 10.05 1.34 13.99
N PRO A 359 10.95 1.78 13.09
CA PRO A 359 12.11 0.99 12.70
C PRO A 359 13.06 0.69 13.87
N MET A 360 13.21 1.61 14.83
CA MET A 360 14.04 1.40 16.01
C MET A 360 13.38 0.49 17.06
N SER A 361 12.05 0.47 17.11
CA SER A 361 11.30 -0.48 17.95
C SER A 361 11.44 -1.91 17.45
N ASP A 362 11.44 -2.10 16.14
CA ASP A 362 11.34 -3.44 15.54
C ASP A 362 12.70 -4.10 15.28
N SER A 363 13.72 -3.34 14.91
CA SER A 363 14.98 -3.97 14.49
C SER A 363 16.24 -3.14 14.60
N LEU A 364 16.16 -1.81 14.60
CA LEU A 364 17.34 -0.94 14.58
C LEU A 364 17.67 -0.43 15.99
N HIS A 365 18.89 -0.71 16.45
CA HIS A 365 19.36 -0.18 17.74
C HIS A 365 19.91 1.24 17.66
N CYS A 366 20.41 1.63 16.49
CA CYS A 366 20.89 2.98 16.19
C CYS A 366 20.75 3.28 14.70
N VAL A 367 20.65 4.58 14.38
CA VAL A 367 20.49 5.08 13.01
C VAL A 367 21.54 6.16 12.76
N PRO A 368 22.42 6.01 11.76
CA PRO A 368 23.35 7.05 11.37
C PRO A 368 22.62 8.23 10.76
N VAL A 369 23.05 9.44 11.08
CA VAL A 369 22.54 10.67 10.49
C VAL A 369 23.55 11.20 9.50
N LEU A 370 23.13 11.30 8.24
CA LEU A 370 23.97 11.72 7.13
C LEU A 370 23.47 13.05 6.57
N ASP A 371 24.39 13.90 6.16
CA ASP A 371 24.05 15.15 5.46
C ASP A 371 23.78 14.91 3.95
N GLU A 372 23.57 16.00 3.20
CA GLU A 372 23.34 15.96 1.76
C GLU A 372 24.51 15.39 0.96
N SER A 373 25.74 15.52 1.51
CA SER A 373 26.98 14.96 0.93
C SER A 373 27.20 13.48 1.28
N ARG A 374 26.28 12.90 2.09
CA ARG A 374 26.39 11.58 2.70
C ARG A 374 27.54 11.44 3.71
N ASP A 375 27.96 12.54 4.31
CA ASP A 375 28.92 12.52 5.41
C ASP A 375 28.17 12.27 6.74
N LEU A 376 28.82 11.51 7.63
CA LEU A 376 28.27 11.19 8.94
C LEU A 376 28.31 12.42 9.86
N VAL A 377 27.15 12.97 10.19
CA VAL A 377 27.03 14.17 11.05
C VAL A 377 26.53 13.85 12.46
N GLY A 378 26.04 12.65 12.70
CA GLY A 378 25.55 12.21 14.00
C GLY A 378 25.06 10.78 14.03
N LEU A 379 24.59 10.36 15.19
CA LEU A 379 24.00 9.04 15.44
C LEU A 379 22.82 9.20 16.39
N VAL A 380 21.69 8.59 16.06
CA VAL A 380 20.52 8.48 16.96
C VAL A 380 20.44 7.06 17.48
N THR A 381 20.39 6.90 18.79
CA THR A 381 20.25 5.61 19.48
C THR A 381 18.83 5.45 20.03
N GLN A 382 18.46 4.21 20.43
CA GLN A 382 17.20 3.96 21.12
C GLN A 382 17.06 4.80 22.41
N SER A 383 18.17 5.07 23.12
CA SER A 383 18.16 5.93 24.33
C SER A 383 17.80 7.37 23.99
N ASP A 384 18.34 7.92 22.90
CA ASP A 384 18.03 9.29 22.44
C ASP A 384 16.54 9.38 22.03
N LEU A 385 16.03 8.35 21.34
CA LEU A 385 14.62 8.27 20.97
C LEU A 385 13.71 8.21 22.21
N VAL A 386 14.03 7.39 23.20
CA VAL A 386 13.26 7.32 24.46
C VAL A 386 13.26 8.64 25.18
N ALA A 387 14.40 9.33 25.28
CA ALA A 387 14.53 10.64 25.88
C ALA A 387 13.67 11.70 25.12
N ALA A 388 13.72 11.67 23.78
CA ALA A 388 12.90 12.55 22.95
C ALA A 388 11.39 12.31 23.15
N LEU A 389 10.96 11.05 23.10
CA LEU A 389 9.56 10.68 23.32
C LEU A 389 9.05 11.07 24.70
N TYR A 390 9.89 10.92 25.74
CA TYR A 390 9.55 11.38 27.09
C TYR A 390 9.35 12.91 27.14
N GLN A 391 10.26 13.69 26.56
CA GLN A 391 10.14 15.13 26.51
C GLN A 391 8.89 15.59 25.73
N MET A 392 8.59 14.93 24.61
CA MET A 392 7.38 15.19 23.83
C MET A 392 6.11 14.92 24.65
N ALA A 393 6.06 13.81 25.39
CA ALA A 393 4.92 13.43 26.22
C ALA A 393 4.69 14.45 27.35
N VAL A 394 5.76 14.91 28.02
CA VAL A 394 5.69 15.95 29.07
C VAL A 394 5.22 17.28 28.51
N SER A 395 5.71 17.69 27.33
CA SER A 395 5.30 18.94 26.69
C SER A 395 3.83 18.89 26.24
N ALA A 396 3.35 17.77 25.76
CA ALA A 396 1.95 17.59 25.36
C ALA A 396 1.00 17.64 26.57
N SER A 397 1.37 17.05 27.71
CA SER A 397 0.56 17.10 28.95
C SER A 397 0.50 18.54 29.51
N SER A 398 1.59 19.30 29.44
CA SER A 398 1.62 20.70 29.90
C SER A 398 0.77 21.63 29.04
N GLN A 399 0.54 21.32 27.77
CA GLN A 399 -0.35 22.09 26.88
C GLN A 399 -1.84 21.72 27.07
N ALA A 400 -2.15 20.53 27.57
CA ALA A 400 -3.51 20.11 27.87
C ALA A 400 -4.07 20.76 29.18
N ASP A 401 -3.20 21.14 30.11
CA ASP A 401 -3.54 21.81 31.36
C ASP A 401 -3.59 23.36 31.23
N GLY A 402 -3.66 23.92 30.03
CA GLY A 402 -3.89 25.34 29.78
C GLY A 402 -5.26 25.79 30.31
N PRO A 403 -5.44 27.08 30.73
CA PRO A 403 -6.63 27.53 31.46
C PRO A 403 -7.90 27.28 30.65
N GLU A 404 -8.88 26.62 31.29
CA GLU A 404 -10.25 26.44 30.79
C GLU A 404 -10.76 27.75 30.14
N PRO A 405 -11.37 27.67 28.93
CA PRO A 405 -12.00 28.83 28.33
C PRO A 405 -13.10 29.32 29.29
N ARG A 406 -12.94 30.51 29.84
CA ARG A 406 -13.95 31.21 30.63
C ARG A 406 -15.28 31.10 29.88
N LYS A 407 -16.25 30.42 30.51
CA LYS A 407 -17.65 30.45 30.09
C LYS A 407 -18.08 31.90 30.01
N LEU A 408 -18.34 32.40 28.81
CA LEU A 408 -19.08 33.63 28.64
C LEU A 408 -20.48 33.40 29.24
N ALA A 409 -20.71 34.03 30.37
CA ALA A 409 -22.03 34.12 30.97
C ALA A 409 -22.88 35.09 30.17
N ALA A 410 -24.09 34.62 29.81
CA ALA A 410 -25.34 35.23 29.40
C ALA A 410 -25.32 36.28 28.28
#